data_0a8c128fb273872aacec6b9dac63ef66
#
_entry.id   0a8c128fb273872aacec6b9dac63ef66
#
_cell.length_a   1.000
_cell.length_b   1.000
_cell.length_c   1.000
_cell.angle_alpha   90.00
_cell.angle_beta   90.00
_cell.angle_gamma   90.00
#
_symmetry.space_group_name_H-M   'P 1'
#
loop_
_entity.id
_entity.type
_entity.pdbx_description
1 polymer ?
#
loop_
_entity_poly.entity_id
_entity_poly.type
_entity_poly.pdbx_seq_one_letter_code
_entity_poly.pdbx_strand_id
1 'polypeptide(L)'
;MNKLSIVLGLILCIILPFSAISQEESVKKEKKKKERKEVNPNFKHKFTTFHLEARADFEYNYNLEKWSTINSSGTYTDGSVTQHHYGFRGDYFNFLLCGDIGDHISYFFRQRIVPVKGYTELFDNTDFLYIQYKFNDQWSLRMGKEAIYVGGFEYDAPPIDVYYFTHYWGSFPCFLLGVSAAYTDKSGKNKLVLNVANSPYVHYKDNRWNSGLLSYNLYWNGKFGPFSTLYSVNFLEYQRGKFINFIVLGNKLTFDKWSLYLDYINRAAGFKKFFHDFSVVSRLDWHVSPSVNLFAKGGFEQNAAGYYYNPYTNVNPDYNYSNGFDVDMLMPNNSAYCFYGLGVEYRPRIYPDLRVHAYVANGVMTHPRGYMSDYGWKDMTLTANVGVTWRLDFMKFLPEKLK
;
A
#
# COMPACT_ATOMS: atom_id res chain seq x y z
N MET A 1 19.77 29.45 2.55
CA MET A 1 20.18 28.08 2.93
C MET A 1 19.51 27.11 1.98
N ASN A 2 20.29 26.33 1.23
CA ASN A 2 19.76 25.41 0.23
C ASN A 2 19.00 24.25 0.90
N LYS A 3 17.79 23.93 0.39
CA LYS A 3 16.96 22.81 0.88
C LYS A 3 17.69 21.47 0.86
N LEU A 4 18.68 21.31 0.00
CA LEU A 4 19.58 20.16 -0.06
C LEU A 4 20.46 20.02 1.20
N SER A 5 20.90 21.15 1.77
CA SER A 5 21.70 21.16 3.00
C SER A 5 20.88 20.73 4.23
N ILE A 6 19.57 20.93 4.23
CA ILE A 6 18.69 20.52 5.32
C ILE A 6 18.45 19.00 5.27
N VAL A 7 18.28 18.44 4.08
CA VAL A 7 18.10 16.99 3.89
C VAL A 7 19.38 16.22 4.22
N LEU A 8 20.54 16.73 3.76
CA LEU A 8 21.84 16.17 4.15
C LEU A 8 22.11 16.33 5.67
N GLY A 9 21.68 17.43 6.26
CA GLY A 9 21.77 17.65 7.71
C GLY A 9 20.93 16.70 8.52
N LEU A 10 19.71 16.37 8.07
CA LEU A 10 18.83 15.40 8.70
C LEU A 10 19.37 13.95 8.57
N ILE A 11 19.94 13.59 7.43
CA ILE A 11 20.60 12.28 7.24
C ILE A 11 21.85 12.19 8.14
N LEU A 12 22.63 13.26 8.24
CA LEU A 12 23.77 13.33 9.17
C LEU A 12 23.34 13.30 10.64
N CYS A 13 22.22 13.91 11.03
CA CYS A 13 21.69 13.86 12.40
C CYS A 13 21.21 12.45 12.82
N ILE A 14 20.81 11.61 11.88
CA ILE A 14 20.46 10.20 12.16
C ILE A 14 21.75 9.34 12.30
N ILE A 15 22.84 9.72 11.62
CA ILE A 15 24.12 8.99 11.63
C ILE A 15 25.05 9.48 12.74
N LEU A 16 25.00 10.77 13.11
CA LEU A 16 25.88 11.39 14.10
C LEU A 16 25.75 10.85 15.54
N PRO A 17 24.59 10.44 16.08
CA PRO A 17 24.56 9.84 17.41
C PRO A 17 25.41 8.56 17.52
N PHE A 18 25.56 7.80 16.41
CA PHE A 18 26.38 6.59 16.41
C PHE A 18 27.89 6.88 16.32
N SER A 19 28.31 7.97 15.68
CA SER A 19 29.71 8.36 15.61
C SER A 19 30.19 9.19 16.82
N ALA A 20 29.32 10.00 17.41
CA ALA A 20 29.63 10.75 18.64
C ALA A 20 29.80 9.85 19.86
N ILE A 21 29.02 8.78 19.96
CA ILE A 21 29.19 7.76 21.02
C ILE A 21 30.55 7.07 20.90
N SER A 22 31.09 6.93 19.69
CA SER A 22 32.40 6.30 19.46
C SER A 22 33.59 7.22 19.82
N GLN A 23 33.44 8.53 19.76
CA GLN A 23 34.54 9.48 20.06
C GLN A 23 34.63 9.88 21.53
N GLU A 24 33.51 10.00 22.27
CA GLU A 24 33.55 10.21 23.72
C GLU A 24 34.06 8.99 24.51
N GLU A 25 33.89 7.80 23.95
CA GLU A 25 34.44 6.57 24.55
C GLU A 25 35.97 6.47 24.42
N SER A 26 36.60 7.12 23.42
CA SER A 26 38.05 7.03 23.24
C SER A 26 38.86 7.76 24.33
N VAL A 27 38.31 8.81 24.94
CA VAL A 27 38.96 9.60 26.01
C VAL A 27 38.75 8.99 27.39
N LYS A 28 37.71 8.17 27.60
CA LYS A 28 37.46 7.44 28.86
C LYS A 28 38.08 6.04 28.89
N LYS A 29 38.71 5.58 27.83
CA LYS A 29 39.24 4.21 27.70
C LYS A 29 40.49 3.90 28.46
N GLU A 30 41.21 4.88 29.01
CA GLU A 30 42.44 4.58 29.78
C GLU A 30 42.21 4.25 31.28
N LYS A 31 41.00 4.45 31.83
CA LYS A 31 40.77 4.24 33.27
C LYS A 31 39.79 3.12 33.69
N LYS A 32 39.16 2.42 32.71
CA LYS A 32 38.28 1.26 33.01
C LYS A 32 38.61 0.03 32.20
N LYS A 33 39.81 -0.51 32.36
CA LYS A 33 40.20 -1.84 31.89
C LYS A 33 39.77 -2.92 32.89
N LYS A 34 38.49 -2.89 33.33
CA LYS A 34 37.88 -4.00 34.10
C LYS A 34 36.40 -4.11 33.67
N GLU A 35 36.06 -5.29 33.14
CA GLU A 35 34.72 -5.76 32.84
C GLU A 35 34.00 -5.07 31.68
N ARG A 36 34.55 -5.14 30.47
CA ARG A 36 33.65 -5.27 29.29
C ARG A 36 33.19 -6.73 29.26
N LYS A 37 31.93 -6.97 29.58
CA LYS A 37 31.25 -8.17 29.11
C LYS A 37 31.45 -8.18 27.59
N GLU A 38 32.09 -9.23 27.08
CA GLU A 38 32.22 -9.44 25.64
C GLU A 38 30.81 -9.30 25.04
N VAL A 39 30.64 -8.34 24.11
CA VAL A 39 29.42 -8.26 23.34
C VAL A 39 29.32 -9.61 22.66
N ASN A 40 28.23 -10.34 22.94
CA ASN A 40 27.99 -11.67 22.34
C ASN A 40 28.30 -11.59 20.86
N PRO A 41 29.28 -12.35 20.34
CA PRO A 41 29.69 -12.28 18.92
C PRO A 41 28.54 -12.57 17.94
N ASN A 42 27.43 -13.16 18.41
CA ASN A 42 26.22 -13.39 17.64
C ASN A 42 25.34 -12.15 17.52
N PHE A 43 25.68 -11.03 18.15
CA PHE A 43 24.96 -9.75 18.06
C PHE A 43 25.54 -8.85 16.96
N LYS A 44 25.80 -9.43 15.78
CA LYS A 44 26.25 -8.65 14.62
C LYS A 44 25.03 -7.98 13.98
N HIS A 45 25.10 -6.66 13.85
CA HIS A 45 24.16 -5.91 13.04
C HIS A 45 24.58 -5.96 11.58
N LYS A 46 23.62 -6.22 10.69
CA LYS A 46 23.83 -6.25 9.25
C LYS A 46 22.68 -5.53 8.56
N PHE A 47 22.99 -4.57 7.69
CA PHE A 47 22.00 -4.02 6.77
C PHE A 47 21.71 -5.02 5.65
N THR A 48 20.44 -5.20 5.32
CA THR A 48 19.99 -6.03 4.19
C THR A 48 19.43 -5.21 3.06
N THR A 49 18.91 -4.01 3.37
CA THR A 49 18.37 -3.08 2.40
C THR A 49 18.58 -1.65 2.88
N PHE A 50 19.07 -0.80 2.01
CA PHE A 50 19.21 0.62 2.23
C PHE A 50 19.06 1.34 0.90
N HIS A 51 17.86 1.81 0.59
CA HIS A 51 17.65 2.48 -0.68
C HIS A 51 16.62 3.62 -0.60
N LEU A 52 16.67 4.47 -1.61
CA LEU A 52 15.71 5.52 -1.89
C LEU A 52 14.91 5.10 -3.13
N GLU A 53 13.61 5.26 -3.07
CA GLU A 53 12.70 5.06 -4.20
C GLU A 53 12.06 6.38 -4.59
N ALA A 54 12.03 6.67 -5.89
CA ALA A 54 11.35 7.83 -6.43
C ALA A 54 10.59 7.47 -7.71
N ARG A 55 9.41 8.05 -7.89
CA ARG A 55 8.65 7.98 -9.13
C ARG A 55 8.17 9.37 -9.50
N ALA A 56 8.39 9.75 -10.76
CA ALA A 56 7.90 10.97 -11.35
C ALA A 56 7.22 10.65 -12.68
N ASP A 57 6.06 11.21 -12.88
CA ASP A 57 5.19 10.97 -14.02
C ASP A 57 4.84 12.28 -14.72
N PHE A 58 4.66 12.24 -16.04
CA PHE A 58 3.85 13.18 -16.78
C PHE A 58 2.54 12.50 -17.13
N GLU A 59 1.44 13.08 -16.73
CA GLU A 59 0.12 12.51 -16.87
C GLU A 59 -0.83 13.46 -17.59
N TYR A 60 -1.64 12.91 -18.47
CA TYR A 60 -2.79 13.55 -19.08
C TYR A 60 -4.05 12.79 -18.67
N ASN A 61 -5.03 13.50 -18.14
CA ASN A 61 -6.34 12.96 -17.77
C ASN A 61 -7.45 13.72 -18.48
N TYR A 62 -8.29 12.97 -19.18
CA TYR A 62 -9.60 13.41 -19.66
C TYR A 62 -10.65 12.83 -18.73
N ASN A 63 -11.48 13.68 -18.15
CA ASN A 63 -12.56 13.28 -17.25
C ASN A 63 -13.89 13.80 -17.79
N LEU A 64 -14.86 12.89 -17.84
CA LEU A 64 -16.26 13.22 -18.10
C LEU A 64 -17.04 12.95 -16.80
N GLU A 65 -17.77 13.96 -16.35
CA GLU A 65 -18.63 13.90 -15.18
C GLU A 65 -20.05 14.24 -15.62
N LYS A 66 -21.01 13.38 -15.31
CA LYS A 66 -22.43 13.56 -15.60
C LYS A 66 -23.17 13.75 -14.28
N TRP A 67 -24.17 14.59 -14.31
CA TRP A 67 -25.03 14.82 -13.15
C TRP A 67 -26.48 14.85 -13.57
N SER A 68 -27.37 14.53 -12.61
CA SER A 68 -28.80 14.58 -12.79
C SER A 68 -29.41 15.18 -11.55
N THR A 69 -30.11 16.30 -11.69
CA THR A 69 -30.85 16.95 -10.61
C THR A 69 -32.34 16.76 -10.78
N ILE A 70 -33.07 16.62 -9.69
CA ILE A 70 -34.53 16.57 -9.68
C ILE A 70 -35.09 17.89 -9.18
N ASN A 71 -35.97 18.51 -9.92
CA ASN A 71 -36.62 19.72 -9.49
C ASN A 71 -37.86 19.42 -8.60
N SER A 72 -38.45 20.45 -8.01
CA SER A 72 -39.64 20.34 -7.14
C SER A 72 -40.87 19.71 -7.83
N SER A 73 -40.92 19.71 -9.15
CA SER A 73 -41.95 19.03 -9.96
C SER A 73 -41.65 17.58 -10.27
N GLY A 74 -40.55 17.03 -9.79
CA GLY A 74 -40.17 15.65 -10.07
C GLY A 74 -39.49 15.43 -11.44
N THR A 75 -39.16 16.52 -12.16
CA THR A 75 -38.51 16.45 -13.47
C THR A 75 -36.98 16.42 -13.31
N TYR A 76 -36.35 15.53 -14.01
CA TYR A 76 -34.87 15.43 -14.05
C TYR A 76 -34.30 16.44 -15.05
N THR A 77 -33.24 17.12 -14.60
CA THR A 77 -32.38 17.92 -15.48
C THR A 77 -31.00 17.28 -15.47
N ASP A 78 -30.59 16.81 -16.63
CA ASP A 78 -29.28 16.14 -16.80
C ASP A 78 -28.28 17.15 -17.36
N GLY A 79 -27.04 17.04 -16.93
CA GLY A 79 -25.92 17.84 -17.42
C GLY A 79 -24.63 17.02 -17.43
N SER A 80 -23.61 17.59 -18.05
CA SER A 80 -22.27 17.01 -18.04
C SER A 80 -21.19 18.08 -18.08
N VAL A 81 -20.06 17.78 -17.48
CA VAL A 81 -18.85 18.61 -17.56
C VAL A 81 -17.67 17.76 -18.00
N THR A 82 -16.84 18.33 -18.85
CA THR A 82 -15.61 17.72 -19.31
C THR A 82 -14.43 18.49 -18.74
N GLN A 83 -13.46 17.79 -18.19
CA GLN A 83 -12.26 18.38 -17.60
C GLN A 83 -11.01 17.72 -18.21
N HIS A 84 -10.01 18.54 -18.48
CA HIS A 84 -8.71 18.10 -18.95
C HIS A 84 -7.66 18.54 -17.93
N HIS A 85 -6.86 17.58 -17.47
CA HIS A 85 -5.74 17.85 -16.57
C HIS A 85 -4.47 17.25 -17.15
N TYR A 86 -3.38 17.97 -17.13
CA TYR A 86 -2.08 17.47 -17.56
C TYR A 86 -0.96 18.12 -16.78
N GLY A 87 0.11 17.40 -16.58
CA GLY A 87 1.28 17.95 -15.89
C GLY A 87 2.22 16.89 -15.35
N PHE A 88 3.31 17.40 -14.79
CA PHE A 88 4.27 16.59 -14.07
C PHE A 88 3.82 16.39 -12.63
N ARG A 89 3.98 15.18 -12.12
CA ARG A 89 3.71 14.88 -10.72
C ARG A 89 4.78 13.93 -10.17
N GLY A 90 5.13 14.11 -8.88
CA GLY A 90 5.93 13.18 -8.12
C GLY A 90 5.00 12.32 -7.28
N ASP A 91 4.94 11.01 -7.57
CA ASP A 91 4.00 10.12 -6.89
C ASP A 91 4.57 9.50 -5.63
N TYR A 92 5.83 9.11 -5.68
CA TYR A 92 6.48 8.40 -4.59
C TYR A 92 7.88 8.93 -4.36
N PHE A 93 8.21 9.13 -3.08
CA PHE A 93 9.56 9.43 -2.64
C PHE A 93 9.74 8.79 -1.26
N ASN A 94 10.31 7.59 -1.24
CA ASN A 94 10.39 6.74 -0.06
C ASN A 94 11.84 6.42 0.28
N PHE A 95 12.12 6.36 1.57
CA PHE A 95 13.35 5.86 2.12
C PHE A 95 13.09 4.50 2.79
N LEU A 96 13.92 3.49 2.48
CA LEU A 96 13.82 2.14 3.02
C LEU A 96 15.12 1.74 3.71
N LEU A 97 14.96 1.17 4.89
CA LEU A 97 16.05 0.65 5.70
C LEU A 97 15.62 -0.66 6.34
N CYS A 98 16.33 -1.73 6.05
CA CYS A 98 16.12 -3.04 6.68
C CYS A 98 17.44 -3.60 7.18
N GLY A 99 17.36 -4.47 8.17
CA GLY A 99 18.54 -5.15 8.65
C GLY A 99 18.22 -6.28 9.62
N ASP A 100 19.28 -7.04 9.92
CA ASP A 100 19.26 -8.12 10.88
C ASP A 100 20.15 -7.78 12.09
N ILE A 101 19.71 -8.23 13.27
CA ILE A 101 20.46 -8.14 14.53
C ILE A 101 20.62 -9.56 15.06
N GLY A 102 21.79 -10.16 14.87
CA GLY A 102 22.02 -11.58 15.12
C GLY A 102 21.17 -12.45 14.18
N ASP A 103 20.87 -13.67 14.65
CA ASP A 103 20.23 -14.70 13.82
C ASP A 103 18.70 -14.69 13.90
N HIS A 104 18.14 -13.98 14.89
CA HIS A 104 16.71 -14.07 15.21
C HIS A 104 15.93 -12.79 15.02
N ILE A 105 16.57 -11.63 15.05
CA ILE A 105 15.90 -10.34 14.99
C ILE A 105 16.13 -9.69 13.63
N SER A 106 15.05 -9.23 12.98
CA SER A 106 15.12 -8.35 11.83
C SER A 106 14.20 -7.16 12.02
N TYR A 107 14.51 -6.07 11.35
CA TYR A 107 13.69 -4.86 11.37
C TYR A 107 13.46 -4.34 9.96
N PHE A 108 12.37 -3.60 9.79
CA PHE A 108 12.00 -2.95 8.54
C PHE A 108 11.50 -1.55 8.84
N PHE A 109 12.02 -0.57 8.10
CA PHE A 109 11.60 0.81 8.14
C PHE A 109 11.39 1.34 6.73
N ARG A 110 10.21 1.93 6.46
CA ARG A 110 9.93 2.67 5.23
C ARG A 110 9.21 3.97 5.56
N GLN A 111 9.83 5.08 5.18
CA GLN A 111 9.32 6.43 5.37
C GLN A 111 8.99 7.06 4.04
N ARG A 112 7.79 7.61 3.90
CA ARG A 112 7.45 8.54 2.81
C ARG A 112 8.04 9.91 3.13
N ILE A 113 8.79 10.46 2.20
CA ILE A 113 9.38 11.81 2.34
C ILE A 113 8.38 12.86 1.86
N VAL A 114 7.56 12.54 0.86
CA VAL A 114 6.44 13.38 0.43
C VAL A 114 5.22 12.99 1.25
N PRO A 115 4.65 13.92 2.03
CA PRO A 115 3.49 13.63 2.86
C PRO A 115 2.27 13.28 1.99
N VAL A 116 1.54 12.26 2.39
CA VAL A 116 0.23 11.96 1.82
C VAL A 116 -0.74 13.06 2.24
N LYS A 117 -1.59 13.50 1.31
CA LYS A 117 -2.61 14.52 1.59
C LYS A 117 -3.46 14.10 2.81
N GLY A 118 -3.54 14.97 3.81
CA GLY A 118 -4.28 14.71 5.05
C GLY A 118 -3.42 14.10 6.18
N TYR A 119 -2.17 13.69 5.92
CA TYR A 119 -1.26 13.22 6.96
C TYR A 119 -0.34 14.35 7.40
N THR A 120 -0.50 14.80 8.63
CA THR A 120 0.27 15.91 9.20
C THR A 120 1.45 15.45 10.04
N GLU A 121 1.39 14.23 10.56
CA GLU A 121 2.41 13.70 11.45
C GLU A 121 3.41 12.80 10.71
N LEU A 122 4.67 12.84 11.15
CA LEU A 122 5.73 12.02 10.57
C LEU A 122 5.42 10.52 10.65
N PHE A 123 4.85 10.08 11.76
CA PHE A 123 4.51 8.68 11.97
C PHE A 123 3.39 8.18 11.05
N ASP A 124 2.51 9.06 10.59
CA ASP A 124 1.47 8.72 9.62
C ASP A 124 2.06 8.40 8.26
N ASN A 125 3.10 9.14 7.87
CA ASN A 125 3.84 8.92 6.64
C ASN A 125 4.88 7.79 6.73
N THR A 126 5.01 7.14 7.89
CA THR A 126 5.79 5.91 8.05
C THR A 126 4.91 4.73 7.64
N ASP A 127 5.25 4.05 6.56
CA ASP A 127 4.51 2.88 6.09
C ASP A 127 4.87 1.64 6.91
N PHE A 128 6.16 1.40 7.10
CA PHE A 128 6.65 0.28 7.88
C PHE A 128 7.58 0.76 8.98
N LEU A 129 7.35 0.27 10.16
CA LEU A 129 8.24 0.37 11.32
C LEU A 129 7.96 -0.82 12.23
N TYR A 130 8.63 -1.93 11.97
CA TYR A 130 8.42 -3.14 12.77
C TYR A 130 9.70 -3.88 13.08
N ILE A 131 9.64 -4.67 14.14
CA ILE A 131 10.64 -5.66 14.51
C ILE A 131 10.02 -7.04 14.35
N GLN A 132 10.78 -7.96 13.79
CA GLN A 132 10.42 -9.37 13.66
C GLN A 132 11.39 -10.22 14.47
N TYR A 133 10.84 -11.16 15.24
CA TYR A 133 11.60 -12.19 15.93
C TYR A 133 11.32 -13.56 15.29
N LYS A 134 12.37 -14.27 14.87
CA LYS A 134 12.30 -15.64 14.35
C LYS A 134 12.60 -16.63 15.47
N PHE A 135 11.61 -17.41 15.88
CA PHE A 135 11.80 -18.49 16.86
C PHE A 135 12.61 -19.64 16.26
N ASN A 136 12.33 -19.93 14.97
CA ASN A 136 12.99 -20.91 14.14
C ASN A 136 12.64 -20.63 12.67
N ASP A 137 13.01 -21.53 11.75
CA ASP A 137 12.78 -21.38 10.30
C ASP A 137 11.29 -21.35 9.94
N GLN A 138 10.42 -21.85 10.79
CA GLN A 138 8.98 -21.98 10.53
C GLN A 138 8.15 -20.89 11.20
N TRP A 139 8.52 -20.46 12.42
CA TRP A 139 7.71 -19.56 13.23
C TRP A 139 8.39 -18.20 13.44
N SER A 140 7.65 -17.14 13.20
CA SER A 140 8.07 -15.77 13.52
C SER A 140 6.94 -14.96 14.10
N LEU A 141 7.31 -13.97 14.91
CA LEU A 141 6.42 -12.93 15.45
C LEU A 141 6.92 -11.58 14.95
N ARG A 142 5.99 -10.72 14.55
CA ARG A 142 6.27 -9.36 14.13
C ARG A 142 5.43 -8.40 14.94
N MET A 143 5.99 -7.27 15.33
CA MET A 143 5.31 -6.22 16.08
C MET A 143 5.73 -4.86 15.53
N GLY A 144 4.77 -3.97 15.34
CA GLY A 144 4.98 -2.61 14.87
C GLY A 144 3.98 -2.17 13.84
N LYS A 145 4.34 -1.16 13.05
CA LYS A 145 3.52 -0.66 11.95
C LYS A 145 3.86 -1.40 10.67
N GLU A 146 2.85 -2.02 10.08
CA GLU A 146 2.98 -2.77 8.82
C GLU A 146 1.66 -2.73 8.04
N ALA A 147 1.68 -3.16 6.78
CA ALA A 147 0.45 -3.35 6.03
C ALA A 147 -0.35 -4.49 6.64
N ILE A 148 -1.64 -4.30 6.86
CA ILE A 148 -2.52 -5.40 7.27
C ILE A 148 -2.54 -6.48 6.18
N TYR A 149 -2.66 -7.73 6.60
CA TYR A 149 -2.57 -8.87 5.71
C TYR A 149 -3.88 -9.09 4.95
N VAL A 150 -4.04 -8.36 3.85
CA VAL A 150 -5.10 -8.57 2.88
C VAL A 150 -4.52 -9.29 1.68
N GLY A 151 -5.24 -10.26 1.14
CA GLY A 151 -4.82 -11.03 -0.04
C GLY A 151 -4.90 -10.21 -1.33
N GLY A 152 -4.60 -10.88 -2.45
CA GLY A 152 -4.59 -10.27 -3.78
C GLY A 152 -3.22 -9.76 -4.20
N PHE A 153 -2.90 -9.97 -5.46
CA PHE A 153 -1.60 -9.59 -6.05
C PHE A 153 -1.51 -8.10 -6.37
N GLU A 154 -2.65 -7.44 -6.61
CA GLU A 154 -2.66 -5.98 -6.74
C GLU A 154 -2.32 -5.31 -5.41
N TYR A 155 -2.92 -5.79 -4.31
CA TYR A 155 -2.70 -5.22 -2.98
C TYR A 155 -1.29 -5.50 -2.45
N ASP A 156 -0.73 -6.68 -2.74
CA ASP A 156 0.62 -7.07 -2.33
C ASP A 156 1.72 -6.34 -3.13
N ALA A 157 1.37 -5.78 -4.29
CA ALA A 157 2.33 -5.05 -5.10
C ALA A 157 2.80 -3.76 -4.41
N PRO A 158 4.12 -3.44 -4.47
CA PRO A 158 4.61 -2.16 -3.97
C PRO A 158 3.86 -0.99 -4.63
N PRO A 159 3.37 0.01 -3.88
CA PRO A 159 2.60 1.12 -4.44
C PRO A 159 3.28 1.85 -5.61
N ILE A 160 4.61 1.94 -5.58
CA ILE A 160 5.42 2.56 -6.64
C ILE A 160 5.36 1.79 -7.98
N ASP A 161 4.92 0.52 -7.96
CA ASP A 161 4.80 -0.37 -9.11
C ASP A 161 3.36 -0.48 -9.63
N VAL A 162 2.40 0.13 -8.92
CA VAL A 162 0.99 0.15 -9.33
C VAL A 162 0.71 1.46 -10.05
N TYR A 163 0.25 1.39 -11.31
CA TYR A 163 0.01 2.58 -12.13
C TYR A 163 -1.42 3.09 -12.00
N TYR A 164 -2.38 2.27 -12.36
CA TYR A 164 -3.81 2.49 -12.14
C TYR A 164 -4.36 1.29 -11.38
N PHE A 165 -5.24 1.55 -10.44
CA PHE A 165 -5.65 0.60 -9.41
C PHE A 165 -7.15 0.59 -9.21
N THR A 166 -7.64 -0.47 -8.54
CA THR A 166 -9.04 -0.59 -8.12
C THR A 166 -9.38 0.47 -7.06
N HIS A 167 -10.64 0.86 -6.97
CA HIS A 167 -11.11 1.69 -5.86
C HIS A 167 -10.90 0.99 -4.50
N TYR A 168 -11.00 -0.34 -4.51
CA TYR A 168 -10.67 -1.15 -3.34
C TYR A 168 -9.28 -0.87 -2.78
N TRP A 169 -8.26 -0.80 -3.64
CA TRP A 169 -6.87 -0.55 -3.23
C TRP A 169 -6.70 0.77 -2.48
N GLY A 170 -7.48 1.79 -2.86
CA GLY A 170 -7.49 3.12 -2.22
C GLY A 170 -8.50 3.28 -1.07
N SER A 171 -9.29 2.24 -0.77
CA SER A 171 -10.49 2.38 0.07
C SER A 171 -10.23 2.55 1.57
N PHE A 172 -9.05 2.22 2.07
CA PHE A 172 -8.70 2.40 3.48
C PHE A 172 -7.19 2.48 3.73
N PRO A 173 -6.76 3.11 4.84
CA PRO A 173 -5.37 3.11 5.25
C PRO A 173 -4.93 1.70 5.63
N CYS A 174 -3.88 1.20 4.97
CA CYS A 174 -3.44 -0.17 5.15
C CYS A 174 -2.28 -0.34 6.13
N PHE A 175 -1.52 0.73 6.43
CA PHE A 175 -0.34 0.67 7.30
C PHE A 175 -0.73 0.97 8.75
N LEU A 176 -0.88 -0.07 9.55
CA LEU A 176 -1.44 -0.01 10.90
C LEU A 176 -0.50 -0.63 11.94
N LEU A 177 -0.62 -0.18 13.19
CA LEU A 177 0.06 -0.81 14.31
C LEU A 177 -0.60 -2.13 14.66
N GLY A 178 0.22 -3.17 14.82
CA GLY A 178 -0.28 -4.48 15.15
C GLY A 178 0.79 -5.50 15.51
N VAL A 179 0.32 -6.73 15.64
CA VAL A 179 1.14 -7.92 15.90
C VAL A 179 0.75 -9.01 14.92
N SER A 180 1.75 -9.70 14.36
CA SER A 180 1.55 -10.79 13.42
C SER A 180 2.34 -12.02 13.82
N ALA A 181 1.67 -13.16 13.88
CA ALA A 181 2.31 -14.47 14.00
C ALA A 181 2.30 -15.16 12.64
N ALA A 182 3.44 -15.61 12.17
CA ALA A 182 3.56 -16.28 10.89
C ALA A 182 4.14 -17.69 11.04
N TYR A 183 3.51 -18.62 10.33
CA TYR A 183 3.99 -19.99 10.15
C TYR A 183 4.34 -20.21 8.68
N THR A 184 5.54 -20.69 8.41
CA THR A 184 5.99 -21.13 7.08
C THR A 184 6.27 -22.61 7.13
N ASP A 185 5.73 -23.39 6.20
CA ASP A 185 5.97 -24.82 6.15
C ASP A 185 7.44 -25.14 5.87
N LYS A 186 7.88 -26.36 6.12
CA LYS A 186 9.27 -26.81 5.90
C LYS A 186 9.73 -26.66 4.46
N SER A 187 8.81 -26.68 3.49
CA SER A 187 9.12 -26.51 2.07
C SER A 187 9.27 -25.04 1.66
N GLY A 188 8.89 -24.09 2.54
CA GLY A 188 8.84 -22.66 2.24
C GLY A 188 7.75 -22.26 1.23
N LYS A 189 6.89 -23.22 0.84
CA LYS A 189 5.87 -22.99 -0.20
C LYS A 189 4.57 -22.42 0.35
N ASN A 190 4.28 -22.69 1.63
CA ASN A 190 3.06 -22.21 2.28
C ASN A 190 3.41 -21.34 3.48
N LYS A 191 2.84 -20.15 3.51
CA LYS A 191 2.94 -19.24 4.65
C LYS A 191 1.55 -18.85 5.11
N LEU A 192 1.25 -19.11 6.37
CA LEU A 192 0.04 -18.68 7.05
C LEU A 192 0.40 -17.53 8.00
N VAL A 193 -0.41 -16.47 8.02
CA VAL A 193 -0.22 -15.34 8.94
C VAL A 193 -1.52 -15.04 9.65
N LEU A 194 -1.45 -14.93 10.97
CA LEU A 194 -2.49 -14.36 11.81
C LEU A 194 -2.02 -12.97 12.25
N ASN A 195 -2.80 -11.94 11.94
CA ASN A 195 -2.48 -10.56 12.29
C ASN A 195 -3.64 -9.95 13.07
N VAL A 196 -3.30 -9.24 14.13
CA VAL A 196 -4.22 -8.37 14.88
C VAL A 196 -3.61 -6.98 14.88
N ALA A 197 -4.34 -6.00 14.36
CA ALA A 197 -3.88 -4.63 14.25
C ALA A 197 -5.00 -3.65 14.64
N ASN A 198 -4.66 -2.37 14.75
CA ASN A 198 -5.67 -1.34 14.84
C ASN A 198 -6.61 -1.42 13.62
N SER A 199 -7.87 -1.04 13.79
CA SER A 199 -8.78 -0.96 12.66
C SER A 199 -8.45 0.24 11.77
N PRO A 200 -8.59 0.12 10.42
CA PRO A 200 -8.49 1.26 9.52
C PRO A 200 -9.67 2.26 9.69
N TYR A 201 -10.77 1.83 10.28
CA TYR A 201 -12.01 2.60 10.44
C TYR A 201 -12.07 3.36 11.77
N VAL A 202 -11.02 4.10 12.05
CA VAL A 202 -10.91 4.87 13.29
C VAL A 202 -11.30 6.32 13.06
N HIS A 203 -12.08 6.88 13.96
CA HIS A 203 -12.39 8.32 13.97
C HIS A 203 -11.12 9.16 14.10
N TYR A 204 -10.84 10.00 13.12
CA TYR A 204 -9.68 10.87 13.08
C TYR A 204 -9.60 11.83 14.28
N LYS A 205 -10.75 12.22 14.83
CA LYS A 205 -10.82 13.10 16.01
C LYS A 205 -10.57 12.40 17.34
N ASP A 206 -10.76 11.09 17.40
CA ASP A 206 -10.75 10.35 18.67
C ASP A 206 -9.43 9.67 18.97
N ASN A 207 -8.31 10.25 18.51
CA ASN A 207 -6.99 9.66 18.75
C ASN A 207 -6.87 8.25 18.12
N ARG A 208 -6.59 8.19 16.82
CA ARG A 208 -6.57 6.96 15.99
C ARG A 208 -5.71 5.80 16.54
N TRP A 209 -4.84 6.09 17.48
CA TRP A 209 -4.00 5.08 18.13
C TRP A 209 -4.68 4.41 19.33
N ASN A 210 -5.81 4.96 19.78
CA ASN A 210 -6.53 4.53 20.98
C ASN A 210 -8.04 4.32 20.79
N SER A 211 -8.49 4.07 19.57
CA SER A 211 -9.93 3.88 19.30
C SER A 211 -10.53 2.65 19.99
N GLY A 212 -9.69 1.68 20.34
CA GLY A 212 -10.12 0.38 20.84
C GLY A 212 -10.78 -0.52 19.79
N LEU A 213 -10.79 -0.09 18.50
CA LEU A 213 -11.26 -0.90 17.39
C LEU A 213 -10.09 -1.66 16.79
N LEU A 214 -10.29 -2.94 16.49
CA LEU A 214 -9.26 -3.84 16.00
C LEU A 214 -9.64 -4.44 14.64
N SER A 215 -8.63 -4.89 13.92
CA SER A 215 -8.75 -5.74 12.75
C SER A 215 -8.14 -7.10 13.02
N TYR A 216 -8.78 -8.14 12.52
CA TYR A 216 -8.35 -9.53 12.64
C TYR A 216 -8.20 -10.10 11.24
N ASN A 217 -7.00 -10.54 10.90
CA ASN A 217 -6.65 -10.90 9.55
C ASN A 217 -6.00 -12.28 9.53
N LEU A 218 -6.56 -13.17 8.72
CA LEU A 218 -5.99 -14.48 8.40
C LEU A 218 -5.57 -14.45 6.93
N TYR A 219 -4.31 -14.74 6.66
CA TYR A 219 -3.71 -14.67 5.34
C TYR A 219 -2.93 -15.93 5.02
N TRP A 220 -3.07 -16.40 3.79
CA TRP A 220 -2.35 -17.54 3.26
C TRP A 220 -1.69 -17.21 1.92
N ASN A 221 -0.37 -17.40 1.87
CA ASN A 221 0.42 -17.36 0.65
C ASN A 221 0.87 -18.79 0.31
N GLY A 222 0.43 -19.30 -0.84
CA GLY A 222 0.75 -20.64 -1.32
C GLY A 222 1.46 -20.60 -2.68
N LYS A 223 2.40 -21.54 -2.91
CA LYS A 223 3.13 -21.70 -4.17
C LYS A 223 3.11 -23.15 -4.64
N PHE A 224 2.55 -23.40 -5.83
CA PHE A 224 2.33 -24.72 -6.42
C PHE A 224 2.82 -24.76 -7.86
N GLY A 225 4.14 -24.89 -8.03
CA GLY A 225 4.77 -24.79 -9.35
C GLY A 225 4.56 -23.39 -9.96
N PRO A 226 3.93 -23.28 -11.14
CA PRO A 226 3.64 -21.99 -11.77
C PRO A 226 2.48 -21.24 -11.11
N PHE A 227 1.67 -21.89 -10.27
CA PHE A 227 0.52 -21.32 -9.62
C PHE A 227 0.86 -20.80 -8.22
N SER A 228 0.41 -19.61 -7.90
CA SER A 228 0.54 -18.99 -6.57
C SER A 228 -0.80 -18.43 -6.10
N THR A 229 -0.99 -18.42 -4.79
CA THR A 229 -2.20 -17.88 -4.15
C THR A 229 -1.85 -16.84 -3.12
N LEU A 230 -2.69 -15.80 -3.00
CA LEU A 230 -2.70 -14.85 -1.90
C LEU A 230 -4.14 -14.70 -1.41
N TYR A 231 -4.53 -15.54 -0.46
CA TYR A 231 -5.88 -15.55 0.09
C TYR A 231 -5.93 -14.91 1.46
N SER A 232 -7.03 -14.25 1.76
CA SER A 232 -7.28 -13.75 3.11
C SER A 232 -8.75 -13.73 3.48
N VAL A 233 -8.97 -13.78 4.78
CA VAL A 233 -10.23 -13.43 5.43
C VAL A 233 -9.93 -12.37 6.46
N ASN A 234 -10.62 -11.24 6.36
CA ASN A 234 -10.36 -10.06 7.18
C ASN A 234 -11.66 -9.61 7.85
N PHE A 235 -11.57 -9.29 9.13
CA PHE A 235 -12.63 -8.72 9.94
C PHE A 235 -12.18 -7.37 10.46
N LEU A 236 -12.68 -6.30 9.86
CA LEU A 236 -12.27 -4.94 10.19
C LEU A 236 -13.38 -4.27 11.00
N GLU A 237 -13.11 -4.02 12.27
CA GLU A 237 -14.07 -3.44 13.19
C GLU A 237 -14.27 -1.94 12.86
N TYR A 238 -15.49 -1.54 12.52
CA TYR A 238 -15.84 -0.15 12.23
C TYR A 238 -16.64 0.50 13.38
N GLN A 239 -17.29 -0.34 14.19
CA GLN A 239 -17.91 -0.03 15.45
C GLN A 239 -17.69 -1.23 16.35
N ARG A 240 -17.60 -1.02 17.66
CA ARG A 240 -17.33 -2.11 18.59
C ARG A 240 -18.27 -3.29 18.40
N GLY A 241 -17.71 -4.45 18.08
CA GLY A 241 -18.45 -5.67 17.78
C GLY A 241 -19.13 -5.71 16.40
N LYS A 242 -18.92 -4.69 15.55
CA LYS A 242 -19.45 -4.68 14.18
C LYS A 242 -18.30 -4.62 13.18
N PHE A 243 -18.34 -5.48 12.17
CA PHE A 243 -17.23 -5.71 11.26
C PHE A 243 -17.65 -5.52 9.81
N ILE A 244 -16.76 -4.95 9.03
CA ILE A 244 -16.72 -5.12 7.58
C ILE A 244 -15.78 -6.29 7.31
N ASN A 245 -16.26 -7.26 6.56
CA ASN A 245 -15.52 -8.46 6.24
C ASN A 245 -15.00 -8.36 4.81
N PHE A 246 -13.76 -8.78 4.61
CA PHE A 246 -13.21 -9.02 3.30
C PHE A 246 -12.86 -10.49 3.14
N ILE A 247 -13.19 -11.03 1.97
CA ILE A 247 -12.69 -12.33 1.51
C ILE A 247 -11.97 -12.07 0.21
N VAL A 248 -10.68 -12.35 0.18
CA VAL A 248 -9.83 -12.09 -0.98
C VAL A 248 -9.23 -13.38 -1.49
N LEU A 249 -9.36 -13.60 -2.80
CA LEU A 249 -8.87 -14.77 -3.51
C LEU A 249 -7.96 -14.30 -4.64
N GLY A 250 -6.67 -14.12 -4.34
CA GLY A 250 -5.65 -13.75 -5.33
C GLY A 250 -5.02 -15.00 -5.94
N ASN A 251 -5.10 -15.13 -7.26
CA ASN A 251 -4.55 -16.25 -8.01
C ASN A 251 -3.55 -15.73 -9.05
N LYS A 252 -2.40 -16.36 -9.16
CA LYS A 252 -1.38 -15.99 -10.14
C LYS A 252 -0.78 -17.21 -10.81
N LEU A 253 -0.70 -17.15 -12.13
CA LEU A 253 0.05 -18.08 -12.96
C LEU A 253 1.31 -17.39 -13.48
N THR A 254 2.46 -18.04 -13.36
CA THR A 254 3.72 -17.51 -13.83
C THR A 254 4.41 -18.56 -14.70
N PHE A 255 4.69 -18.20 -15.94
CA PHE A 255 5.47 -18.98 -16.91
C PHE A 255 6.74 -18.19 -17.27
N ASP A 256 7.61 -18.75 -18.11
CA ASP A 256 8.90 -18.13 -18.48
C ASP A 256 8.75 -16.65 -18.89
N LYS A 257 7.86 -16.36 -19.85
CA LYS A 257 7.65 -14.99 -20.40
C LYS A 257 6.35 -14.34 -20.01
N TRP A 258 5.48 -15.04 -19.30
CA TRP A 258 4.14 -14.59 -19.00
C TRP A 258 3.82 -14.72 -17.53
N SER A 259 3.17 -13.73 -16.99
CA SER A 259 2.48 -13.86 -15.73
C SER A 259 1.08 -13.25 -15.80
N LEU A 260 0.12 -13.94 -15.24
CA LEU A 260 -1.26 -13.51 -15.16
C LEU A 260 -1.72 -13.62 -13.71
N TYR A 261 -2.21 -12.55 -13.13
CA TYR A 261 -2.97 -12.65 -11.90
C TYR A 261 -4.44 -12.30 -12.10
N LEU A 262 -5.27 -12.88 -11.23
CA LEU A 262 -6.68 -12.62 -11.08
C LEU A 262 -7.01 -12.57 -9.59
N ASP A 263 -7.40 -11.39 -9.12
CA ASP A 263 -7.85 -11.16 -7.75
C ASP A 263 -9.37 -10.99 -7.75
N TYR A 264 -10.03 -11.69 -6.84
CA TYR A 264 -11.41 -11.48 -6.45
C TYR A 264 -11.44 -10.98 -5.03
N ILE A 265 -12.10 -9.86 -4.78
CA ILE A 265 -12.20 -9.21 -3.49
C ILE A 265 -13.67 -8.97 -3.20
N ASN A 266 -14.20 -9.68 -2.22
CA ASN A 266 -15.54 -9.44 -1.70
C ASN A 266 -15.45 -8.56 -0.45
N ARG A 267 -16.35 -7.61 -0.33
CA ARG A 267 -16.52 -6.79 0.85
C ARG A 267 -17.98 -6.84 1.29
N ALA A 268 -18.24 -7.11 2.56
CA ALA A 268 -19.60 -7.11 3.06
C ALA A 268 -19.67 -6.98 4.58
N ALA A 269 -20.69 -6.29 5.06
CA ALA A 269 -21.10 -6.39 6.46
C ALA A 269 -21.88 -7.69 6.68
N GLY A 270 -21.24 -8.85 6.44
CA GLY A 270 -21.79 -10.20 6.57
C GLY A 270 -21.68 -11.04 5.30
N PHE A 271 -21.54 -12.37 5.47
CA PHE A 271 -21.27 -13.32 4.39
C PHE A 271 -22.42 -13.53 3.38
N LYS A 272 -23.61 -13.00 3.65
CA LYS A 272 -24.79 -13.23 2.81
C LYS A 272 -24.77 -12.55 1.45
N LYS A 273 -23.82 -11.62 1.21
CA LYS A 273 -23.78 -10.76 0.02
C LYS A 273 -22.48 -10.87 -0.77
N PHE A 274 -22.00 -12.11 -0.93
CA PHE A 274 -20.70 -12.41 -1.57
C PHE A 274 -20.53 -11.80 -2.96
N PHE A 275 -21.58 -11.67 -3.76
CA PHE A 275 -21.53 -11.09 -5.11
C PHE A 275 -22.23 -9.73 -5.23
N HIS A 276 -22.51 -9.04 -4.13
CA HIS A 276 -23.12 -7.72 -4.17
C HIS A 276 -22.10 -6.59 -4.16
N ASP A 277 -21.09 -6.71 -3.28
CA ASP A 277 -19.99 -5.75 -3.21
C ASP A 277 -18.69 -6.50 -3.46
N PHE A 278 -18.12 -6.30 -4.62
CA PHE A 278 -16.90 -6.99 -4.99
C PHE A 278 -16.07 -6.21 -6.01
N SER A 279 -14.79 -6.54 -6.06
CA SER A 279 -13.86 -6.13 -7.10
C SER A 279 -13.24 -7.37 -7.73
N VAL A 280 -13.12 -7.38 -9.04
CA VAL A 280 -12.31 -8.33 -9.80
C VAL A 280 -11.26 -7.54 -10.54
N VAL A 281 -10.00 -7.91 -10.38
CA VAL A 281 -8.90 -7.27 -11.12
C VAL A 281 -7.96 -8.32 -11.68
N SER A 282 -7.48 -8.08 -12.88
CA SER A 282 -6.55 -8.95 -13.56
C SER A 282 -5.45 -8.14 -14.24
N ARG A 283 -4.23 -8.66 -14.22
CA ARG A 283 -3.11 -8.12 -14.97
C ARG A 283 -2.35 -9.26 -15.64
N LEU A 284 -2.12 -9.08 -16.93
CA LEU A 284 -1.26 -9.91 -17.76
C LEU A 284 0.04 -9.15 -18.03
N ASP A 285 1.17 -9.76 -17.71
CA ASP A 285 2.50 -9.27 -18.06
C ASP A 285 3.13 -10.18 -19.12
N TRP A 286 3.75 -9.58 -20.12
CA TRP A 286 4.55 -10.26 -21.14
C TRP A 286 5.97 -9.70 -21.15
N HIS A 287 6.90 -10.49 -20.65
CA HIS A 287 8.33 -10.18 -20.66
C HIS A 287 8.91 -10.46 -22.05
N VAL A 288 8.79 -9.49 -22.96
CA VAL A 288 9.29 -9.59 -24.34
C VAL A 288 10.79 -9.81 -24.35
N SER A 289 11.49 -9.17 -23.43
CA SER A 289 12.91 -9.31 -23.17
C SER A 289 13.24 -9.06 -21.70
N PRO A 290 14.46 -9.31 -21.23
CA PRO A 290 14.86 -8.94 -19.86
C PRO A 290 14.71 -7.46 -19.53
N SER A 291 14.68 -6.60 -20.56
CA SER A 291 14.55 -5.15 -20.40
C SER A 291 13.14 -4.61 -20.67
N VAL A 292 12.27 -5.36 -21.34
CA VAL A 292 10.96 -4.88 -21.81
C VAL A 292 9.85 -5.78 -21.30
N ASN A 293 8.93 -5.20 -20.55
CA ASN A 293 7.67 -5.81 -20.13
C ASN A 293 6.50 -5.05 -20.75
N LEU A 294 5.63 -5.75 -21.45
CA LEU A 294 4.32 -5.24 -21.87
C LEU A 294 3.28 -5.74 -20.88
N PHE A 295 2.32 -4.90 -20.53
CA PHE A 295 1.26 -5.33 -19.65
C PHE A 295 -0.11 -4.85 -20.10
N ALA A 296 -1.12 -5.67 -19.79
CA ALA A 296 -2.53 -5.32 -19.86
C ALA A 296 -3.13 -5.50 -18.46
N LYS A 297 -3.93 -4.54 -18.02
CA LYS A 297 -4.63 -4.60 -16.73
C LYS A 297 -6.06 -4.15 -16.92
N GLY A 298 -6.98 -4.81 -16.23
CA GLY A 298 -8.38 -4.41 -16.19
C GLY A 298 -9.07 -4.95 -14.96
N GLY A 299 -10.21 -4.36 -14.66
CA GLY A 299 -11.00 -4.76 -13.52
C GLY A 299 -12.46 -4.33 -13.65
N PHE A 300 -13.26 -4.95 -12.82
CA PHE A 300 -14.67 -4.64 -12.63
C PHE A 300 -14.98 -4.60 -11.15
N GLU A 301 -15.66 -3.53 -10.73
CA GLU A 301 -16.05 -3.31 -9.34
C GLU A 301 -17.53 -3.03 -9.28
N GLN A 302 -18.21 -3.55 -8.28
CA GLN A 302 -19.64 -3.37 -8.06
C GLN A 302 -19.90 -3.01 -6.60
N ASN A 303 -20.77 -2.01 -6.41
CA ASN A 303 -21.33 -1.63 -5.12
C ASN A 303 -22.86 -1.67 -5.21
N ALA A 304 -23.44 -2.88 -5.16
CA ALA A 304 -24.89 -3.13 -5.33
C ALA A 304 -25.61 -3.46 -4.03
N ALA A 305 -24.89 -3.61 -2.91
CA ALA A 305 -25.49 -4.07 -1.67
C ALA A 305 -26.41 -3.05 -1.00
N GLY A 306 -26.39 -1.81 -1.47
CA GLY A 306 -27.16 -0.74 -0.88
C GLY A 306 -26.67 -0.36 0.52
N TYR A 307 -25.52 -0.85 0.93
CA TYR A 307 -24.87 -0.43 2.16
C TYR A 307 -24.01 0.80 1.86
N TYR A 308 -24.67 1.93 1.82
CA TYR A 308 -24.00 3.15 2.21
C TYR A 308 -23.74 3.01 3.71
N TYR A 309 -22.74 2.23 4.05
CA TYR A 309 -22.33 2.17 5.43
C TYR A 309 -21.38 3.34 5.67
N ASN A 310 -22.01 4.46 5.89
CA ASN A 310 -21.34 5.58 6.50
C ASN A 310 -21.65 5.51 8.01
N PRO A 311 -20.73 5.03 8.85
CA PRO A 311 -20.95 5.02 10.30
C PRO A 311 -21.13 6.42 10.85
N TYR A 312 -20.91 7.46 10.05
CA TYR A 312 -20.87 8.85 10.44
C TYR A 312 -22.15 9.62 10.09
N THR A 313 -22.96 9.18 9.13
CA THR A 313 -24.22 9.86 8.79
C THR A 313 -25.27 9.77 9.89
N ASN A 314 -25.19 8.79 10.78
CA ASN A 314 -26.08 8.67 11.92
C ASN A 314 -25.58 9.39 13.20
N VAL A 315 -24.38 9.97 13.20
CA VAL A 315 -23.72 10.46 14.42
C VAL A 315 -23.43 11.96 14.38
N ASN A 316 -23.19 12.56 13.21
CA ASN A 316 -22.95 14.00 13.14
C ASN A 316 -23.04 14.55 11.70
N PRO A 317 -24.04 15.40 11.35
CA PRO A 317 -24.15 16.03 10.03
C PRO A 317 -23.03 17.02 9.71
N ASP A 318 -22.24 17.45 10.70
CA ASP A 318 -21.12 18.39 10.53
C ASP A 318 -19.79 17.68 10.19
N TYR A 319 -19.81 16.37 9.93
CA TYR A 319 -18.60 15.63 9.59
C TYR A 319 -18.22 15.89 8.13
N ASN A 320 -17.15 16.67 7.98
CA ASN A 320 -16.56 16.99 6.68
C ASN A 320 -15.80 15.78 6.16
N TYR A 321 -16.36 15.09 5.16
CA TYR A 321 -15.80 13.89 4.50
C TYR A 321 -14.45 14.09 3.80
N SER A 322 -13.91 15.30 3.82
CA SER A 322 -12.66 15.65 3.16
C SER A 322 -11.42 14.92 3.68
N ASN A 323 -11.54 14.11 4.72
CA ASN A 323 -10.40 13.44 5.38
C ASN A 323 -10.26 11.95 5.03
N GLY A 324 -11.00 11.42 4.07
CA GLY A 324 -10.62 10.19 3.36
C GLY A 324 -10.74 8.87 4.12
N PHE A 325 -11.54 8.80 5.18
CA PHE A 325 -11.78 7.55 5.92
C PHE A 325 -13.22 7.06 5.74
N ASP A 326 -13.66 6.96 4.51
CA ASP A 326 -14.91 6.28 4.22
C ASP A 326 -14.73 4.78 4.37
N VAL A 327 -15.65 4.18 5.10
CA VAL A 327 -15.79 2.74 5.25
C VAL A 327 -16.22 2.09 3.94
N ASP A 328 -16.68 2.90 3.00
CA ASP A 328 -17.17 2.46 1.69
C ASP A 328 -16.05 2.32 0.68
N MET A 329 -16.26 1.45 -0.30
CA MET A 329 -15.57 1.61 -1.55
C MET A 329 -15.82 3.03 -2.04
N LEU A 330 -14.79 3.68 -2.57
CA LEU A 330 -14.87 5.01 -3.14
C LEU A 330 -15.79 5.02 -4.39
N MET A 331 -16.99 4.45 -4.26
CA MET A 331 -17.98 4.27 -5.31
C MET A 331 -19.38 4.54 -4.79
N PRO A 332 -20.24 5.22 -5.57
CA PRO A 332 -21.63 5.41 -5.22
C PRO A 332 -22.37 4.09 -5.04
N ASN A 333 -23.40 4.12 -4.19
CA ASN A 333 -24.30 3.00 -4.02
C ASN A 333 -25.02 2.65 -5.34
N ASN A 334 -25.22 1.37 -5.61
CA ASN A 334 -25.78 0.83 -6.87
C ASN A 334 -25.01 1.27 -8.12
N SER A 335 -23.69 1.47 -7.98
CA SER A 335 -22.80 1.77 -9.09
C SER A 335 -21.95 0.57 -9.47
N ALA A 336 -21.43 0.61 -10.69
CA ALA A 336 -20.41 -0.31 -11.17
C ALA A 336 -19.32 0.48 -11.88
N TYR A 337 -18.07 0.04 -11.72
CA TYR A 337 -16.91 0.62 -12.35
C TYR A 337 -16.16 -0.44 -13.15
N CYS A 338 -15.85 -0.14 -14.39
CA CYS A 338 -15.02 -0.97 -15.24
C CYS A 338 -13.82 -0.15 -15.69
N PHE A 339 -12.61 -0.71 -15.58
CA PHE A 339 -11.41 -0.08 -16.10
C PHE A 339 -10.56 -1.08 -16.85
N TYR A 340 -9.81 -0.58 -17.82
CA TYR A 340 -8.84 -1.34 -18.59
C TYR A 340 -7.75 -0.44 -19.14
N GLY A 341 -6.59 -1.01 -19.38
CA GLY A 341 -5.47 -0.28 -19.94
C GLY A 341 -4.33 -1.20 -20.36
N LEU A 342 -3.43 -0.61 -21.12
CA LEU A 342 -2.24 -1.24 -21.65
C LEU A 342 -1.02 -0.38 -21.31
N GLY A 343 0.12 -1.00 -21.15
CA GLY A 343 1.35 -0.25 -20.89
C GLY A 343 2.61 -1.04 -21.20
N VAL A 344 3.71 -0.32 -21.08
CA VAL A 344 5.06 -0.83 -21.29
C VAL A 344 5.96 -0.36 -20.16
N GLU A 345 6.86 -1.23 -19.74
CA GLU A 345 7.95 -0.93 -18.82
C GLU A 345 9.27 -1.26 -19.52
N TYR A 346 10.22 -0.34 -19.44
CA TYR A 346 11.56 -0.51 -19.94
C TYR A 346 12.59 -0.33 -18.83
N ARG A 347 13.46 -1.32 -18.64
CA ARG A 347 14.61 -1.28 -17.71
C ARG A 347 15.90 -1.31 -18.50
N PRO A 348 16.67 -0.20 -18.55
CA PRO A 348 17.96 -0.17 -19.23
C PRO A 348 18.92 -1.21 -18.65
N ARG A 349 19.57 -2.00 -19.51
CA ARG A 349 20.55 -3.04 -19.04
C ARG A 349 21.73 -2.44 -18.27
N ILE A 350 22.16 -1.25 -18.67
CA ILE A 350 23.27 -0.52 -18.03
C ILE A 350 22.92 0.02 -16.66
N TYR A 351 21.61 0.21 -16.37
CA TYR A 351 21.13 0.74 -15.10
C TYR A 351 19.75 0.15 -14.75
N PRO A 352 19.70 -1.10 -14.27
CA PRO A 352 18.45 -1.83 -14.05
C PRO A 352 17.61 -1.26 -12.90
N ASP A 353 18.19 -0.39 -12.05
CA ASP A 353 17.50 0.31 -10.98
C ASP A 353 16.59 1.44 -11.49
N LEU A 354 16.75 1.80 -12.77
CA LEU A 354 15.89 2.75 -13.47
C LEU A 354 14.82 1.98 -14.27
N ARG A 355 13.58 2.41 -14.18
CA ARG A 355 12.48 1.92 -15.02
C ARG A 355 11.75 3.10 -15.64
N VAL A 356 11.66 3.10 -16.94
CA VAL A 356 10.77 3.99 -17.70
C VAL A 356 9.49 3.25 -17.97
N HIS A 357 8.35 3.91 -17.85
CA HIS A 357 7.05 3.30 -18.12
C HIS A 357 6.15 4.26 -18.89
N ALA A 358 5.23 3.69 -19.65
CA ALA A 358 4.14 4.40 -20.28
C ALA A 358 2.88 3.54 -20.27
N TYR A 359 1.72 4.16 -20.06
CA TYR A 359 0.45 3.45 -20.16
C TYR A 359 -0.69 4.36 -20.61
N VAL A 360 -1.73 3.73 -21.15
CA VAL A 360 -3.03 4.34 -21.40
C VAL A 360 -4.08 3.48 -20.71
N ALA A 361 -4.95 4.11 -19.95
CA ALA A 361 -6.04 3.45 -19.24
C ALA A 361 -7.34 4.23 -19.40
N ASN A 362 -8.45 3.49 -19.44
CA ASN A 362 -9.80 4.05 -19.46
C ASN A 362 -10.59 3.45 -18.30
N GLY A 363 -11.37 4.27 -17.62
CA GLY A 363 -12.30 3.90 -16.58
C GLY A 363 -13.69 4.43 -16.90
N VAL A 364 -14.70 3.60 -16.69
CA VAL A 364 -16.10 3.95 -16.91
C VAL A 364 -16.91 3.56 -15.68
N MET A 365 -17.67 4.52 -15.14
CA MET A 365 -18.55 4.30 -14.00
C MET A 365 -20.00 4.43 -14.43
N THR A 366 -20.84 3.52 -13.95
CA THR A 366 -22.30 3.60 -14.06
C THR A 366 -22.88 3.83 -12.68
N HIS A 367 -23.82 4.73 -12.57
CA HIS A 367 -24.55 5.04 -11.33
C HIS A 367 -26.05 5.22 -11.57
N PRO A 368 -26.90 5.13 -10.55
CA PRO A 368 -28.34 5.32 -10.68
C PRO A 368 -28.68 6.73 -11.17
N ARG A 369 -29.78 6.86 -11.91
CA ARG A 369 -30.34 8.15 -12.29
C ARG A 369 -30.74 8.96 -11.05
N GLY A 370 -30.49 10.27 -11.06
CA GLY A 370 -30.73 11.15 -9.92
C GLY A 370 -29.60 11.20 -8.90
N TYR A 371 -28.50 10.53 -9.18
CA TYR A 371 -27.30 10.69 -8.38
C TYR A 371 -26.71 12.09 -8.58
N MET A 372 -26.55 12.84 -7.48
CA MET A 372 -25.90 14.15 -7.52
C MET A 372 -24.41 13.96 -7.35
N SER A 373 -23.62 14.54 -8.24
CA SER A 373 -22.16 14.39 -8.25
C SER A 373 -21.43 15.27 -7.23
N ASP A 374 -22.08 15.59 -6.11
CA ASP A 374 -21.48 16.41 -5.03
C ASP A 374 -20.14 15.83 -4.50
N TYR A 375 -19.80 14.59 -4.89
CA TYR A 375 -18.59 13.88 -4.49
C TYR A 375 -17.50 13.83 -5.56
N GLY A 376 -17.67 14.50 -6.71
CA GLY A 376 -16.64 14.54 -7.77
C GLY A 376 -16.41 13.20 -8.46
N TRP A 377 -17.43 12.33 -8.55
CA TRP A 377 -17.36 11.07 -9.27
C TRP A 377 -17.30 11.29 -10.77
N LYS A 378 -16.42 10.57 -11.43
CA LYS A 378 -16.19 10.67 -12.86
C LYS A 378 -16.81 9.49 -13.58
N ASP A 379 -17.75 9.75 -14.46
CA ASP A 379 -18.39 8.71 -15.29
C ASP A 379 -17.42 8.06 -16.27
N MET A 380 -16.44 8.83 -16.74
CA MET A 380 -15.38 8.32 -17.61
C MET A 380 -14.08 9.04 -17.31
N THR A 381 -13.01 8.27 -17.24
CA THR A 381 -11.64 8.78 -17.12
C THR A 381 -10.77 8.12 -18.17
N LEU A 382 -10.13 8.90 -19.04
CA LEU A 382 -9.06 8.43 -19.90
C LEU A 382 -7.75 9.02 -19.41
N THR A 383 -6.80 8.15 -19.07
CA THR A 383 -5.47 8.53 -18.59
C THR A 383 -4.41 8.08 -19.57
N ALA A 384 -3.50 8.99 -19.93
CA ALA A 384 -2.24 8.65 -20.59
C ALA A 384 -1.09 9.11 -19.70
N ASN A 385 -0.12 8.24 -19.47
CA ASN A 385 0.96 8.47 -18.55
C ASN A 385 2.29 8.02 -19.13
N VAL A 386 3.33 8.81 -18.89
CA VAL A 386 4.73 8.44 -19.12
C VAL A 386 5.52 8.84 -17.90
N GLY A 387 6.33 7.93 -17.37
CA GLY A 387 7.04 8.22 -16.13
C GLY A 387 8.33 7.42 -15.96
N VAL A 388 9.00 7.75 -14.87
CA VAL A 388 10.27 7.17 -14.47
C VAL A 388 10.19 6.74 -13.02
N THR A 389 10.58 5.51 -12.74
CA THR A 389 10.80 4.99 -11.39
C THR A 389 12.29 4.76 -11.20
N TRP A 390 12.83 5.25 -10.11
CA TRP A 390 14.24 5.11 -9.78
C TRP A 390 14.42 4.54 -8.37
N ARG A 391 15.27 3.51 -8.24
CA ARG A 391 15.67 2.92 -6.97
C ARG A 391 17.16 3.09 -6.80
N LEU A 392 17.58 4.04 -5.97
CA LEU A 392 18.98 4.27 -5.65
C LEU A 392 19.38 3.35 -4.48
N ASP A 393 20.14 2.31 -4.80
CA ASP A 393 20.61 1.34 -3.82
C ASP A 393 21.91 1.81 -3.15
N PHE A 394 21.78 2.29 -1.91
CA PHE A 394 22.91 2.73 -1.09
C PHE A 394 23.77 1.57 -0.57
N MET A 395 23.27 0.32 -0.60
CA MET A 395 24.07 -0.84 -0.22
C MET A 395 25.33 -0.96 -1.06
N LYS A 396 25.30 -0.48 -2.31
CA LYS A 396 26.44 -0.48 -3.22
C LYS A 396 27.61 0.36 -2.70
N PHE A 397 27.34 1.35 -1.86
CA PHE A 397 28.31 2.32 -1.32
C PHE A 397 28.72 2.03 0.11
N LEU A 398 28.05 1.08 0.80
CA LEU A 398 28.41 0.72 2.17
C LEU A 398 29.70 -0.15 2.21
N PRO A 399 30.53 0.04 3.25
CA PRO A 399 31.62 -0.87 3.54
C PRO A 399 31.14 -2.30 3.76
N GLU A 400 31.93 -3.30 3.32
CA GLU A 400 31.58 -4.73 3.45
C GLU A 400 31.22 -5.17 4.88
N LYS A 401 31.85 -4.58 5.90
CA LYS A 401 31.56 -4.88 7.31
C LYS A 401 30.17 -4.47 7.79
N LEU A 402 29.45 -3.64 7.00
CA LEU A 402 28.08 -3.19 7.29
C LEU A 402 27.03 -3.89 6.42
N LYS A 403 27.45 -4.62 5.40
CA LYS A 403 26.63 -5.50 4.58
C LYS A 403 26.60 -6.90 5.21
#